data_2a6dfb21f8187cbfadab57ba6e964c1c
#
_entry.id   2a6dfb21f8187cbfadab57ba6e964c1c
#
_cell.length_a   1.000
_cell.length_b   1.000
_cell.length_c   1.000
_cell.angle_alpha   90.00
_cell.angle_beta   90.00
_cell.angle_gamma   90.00
#
_symmetry.space_group_name_H-M   'P 1'
#
loop_
_entity.id
_entity.type
_entity.pdbx_description
1 polymer ?
#
loop_
_entity_poly.entity_id
_entity_poly.type
_entity_poly.pdbx_seq_one_letter_code
_entity_poly.pdbx_strand_id
1 'polypeptide(L)'
;RDWCKGDWQSPGRFQVLVEGKPLSVTFGEGKEQWHWESGGSIEISKAGKTKISLRDLTGFDGRCDAIFFTQESNPSLPGDSLKELSDWKDELSGRAEEKVEELSFDLVVVGGGMSGCGAALAARSQGLKVALIQDRPLFGGNASQEIRVHTLGIHGYGSDILKSIDTYHYPNGDQKAKIDQVKREKTMAESGVDLFAHHTACGIEKQG
;
A
#
# COMPACT_ATOMS: atom_id res chain seq x y z
N ARG A 1 -6.17 17.73 -10.45
CA ARG A 1 -7.27 16.83 -10.07
C ARG A 1 -8.57 17.59 -10.04
N ASP A 2 -9.61 17.08 -10.71
CA ASP A 2 -10.86 17.84 -10.86
C ASP A 2 -11.63 18.01 -9.55
N TRP A 3 -11.55 17.06 -8.66
CA TRP A 3 -12.20 17.12 -7.36
C TRP A 3 -11.49 18.01 -6.32
N CYS A 4 -10.30 18.50 -6.65
CA CYS A 4 -9.57 19.48 -5.86
C CYS A 4 -9.82 20.93 -6.34
N LYS A 5 -10.71 21.14 -7.33
CA LYS A 5 -11.05 22.46 -7.83
C LYS A 5 -12.20 23.04 -7.01
N GLY A 6 -12.03 24.27 -6.56
CA GLY A 6 -13.01 25.00 -5.77
C GLY A 6 -12.33 26.07 -4.93
N ASP A 7 -12.98 26.50 -3.85
CA ASP A 7 -12.43 27.46 -2.89
C ASP A 7 -11.36 26.85 -1.97
N TRP A 8 -11.00 25.60 -2.21
CA TRP A 8 -9.98 24.86 -1.48
C TRP A 8 -8.57 25.25 -1.93
N GLN A 9 -7.64 25.33 -1.01
CA GLN A 9 -6.23 25.51 -1.35
C GLN A 9 -5.65 24.17 -1.82
N SER A 10 -5.89 23.86 -3.09
CA SER A 10 -5.39 22.65 -3.72
C SER A 10 -4.06 22.93 -4.43
N PRO A 11 -3.08 22.01 -4.35
CA PRO A 11 -3.18 20.61 -3.90
C PRO A 11 -3.05 20.36 -2.39
N GLY A 12 -3.12 21.36 -1.56
CA GLY A 12 -2.98 21.23 -0.12
C GLY A 12 -1.53 21.42 0.36
N ARG A 13 -1.34 22.29 1.34
CA ARG A 13 -0.04 22.69 1.85
C ARG A 13 0.42 21.80 2.99
N PHE A 14 1.69 21.47 2.99
CA PHE A 14 2.30 20.70 4.07
C PHE A 14 3.76 21.09 4.28
N GLN A 15 4.33 20.69 5.40
CA GLN A 15 5.75 20.83 5.72
C GLN A 15 6.37 19.47 6.04
N VAL A 16 7.62 19.32 5.67
CA VAL A 16 8.48 18.22 6.13
C VAL A 16 9.19 18.69 7.39
N LEU A 17 9.15 17.84 8.42
CA LEU A 17 9.87 18.08 9.67
C LEU A 17 10.97 17.03 9.82
N VAL A 18 12.16 17.48 10.22
CA VAL A 18 13.29 16.63 10.59
C VAL A 18 13.53 16.84 12.09
N GLU A 19 13.47 15.75 12.86
CA GLU A 19 13.55 15.77 14.33
C GLU A 19 12.60 16.83 14.97
N GLY A 20 11.38 16.92 14.41
CA GLY A 20 10.35 17.84 14.87
C GLY A 20 10.53 19.31 14.44
N LYS A 21 11.61 19.64 13.74
CA LYS A 21 11.84 20.99 13.22
C LYS A 21 11.38 21.06 11.77
N PRO A 22 10.51 22.01 11.40
CA PRO A 22 10.08 22.15 10.02
C PRO A 22 11.21 22.68 9.14
N LEU A 23 11.26 22.20 7.90
CA LEU A 23 12.05 22.83 6.86
C LEU A 23 11.48 24.23 6.56
N SER A 24 12.31 25.10 5.97
CA SER A 24 11.89 26.46 5.61
C SER A 24 10.89 26.50 4.46
N VAL A 25 10.75 25.40 3.73
CA VAL A 25 9.87 25.29 2.56
C VAL A 25 8.51 24.77 2.96
N THR A 26 7.47 25.40 2.43
CA THR A 26 6.11 24.87 2.42
C THR A 26 5.84 24.23 1.08
N PHE A 27 5.49 22.97 1.08
CA PHE A 27 5.20 22.18 -0.11
C PHE A 27 3.73 22.22 -0.48
N GLY A 28 3.43 21.92 -1.74
CA GLY A 28 2.06 21.84 -2.25
C GLY A 28 1.49 23.19 -2.67
N GLU A 29 2.34 24.20 -2.87
CA GLU A 29 1.96 25.54 -3.28
C GLU A 29 2.15 25.76 -4.77
N GLY A 30 1.55 25.29 -5.67
CA GLY A 30 1.82 25.81 -7.01
C GLY A 30 1.34 24.99 -8.18
N LYS A 31 1.63 23.73 -8.27
CA LYS A 31 1.27 22.94 -9.47
C LYS A 31 0.30 21.83 -9.13
N GLU A 32 -0.73 21.67 -9.95
CA GLU A 32 -1.69 20.58 -9.84
C GLU A 32 -1.09 19.21 -10.26
N GLN A 33 0.08 19.21 -10.89
CA GLN A 33 0.77 18.01 -11.37
C GLN A 33 1.85 17.56 -10.40
N TRP A 34 2.15 16.28 -10.40
CA TRP A 34 3.30 15.75 -9.67
C TRP A 34 4.60 16.33 -10.20
N HIS A 35 5.45 16.77 -9.31
CA HIS A 35 6.78 17.29 -9.63
C HIS A 35 7.67 17.19 -8.40
N TRP A 36 8.97 17.16 -8.63
CA TRP A 36 9.95 17.27 -7.58
C TRP A 36 10.08 18.72 -7.13
N GLU A 37 10.07 18.94 -5.83
CA GLU A 37 10.23 20.25 -5.20
C GLU A 37 11.36 20.20 -4.20
N SER A 38 12.29 21.15 -4.27
CA SER A 38 13.43 21.20 -3.36
C SER A 38 13.02 21.65 -1.97
N GLY A 39 13.32 20.84 -0.98
CA GLY A 39 13.15 21.16 0.44
C GLY A 39 14.32 21.92 1.07
N GLY A 40 15.35 22.24 0.29
CA GLY A 40 16.58 22.84 0.79
C GLY A 40 17.55 21.80 1.35
N SER A 41 18.44 22.26 2.22
CA SER A 41 19.49 21.42 2.83
C SER A 41 19.22 21.22 4.30
N ILE A 42 19.56 20.02 4.78
CA ILE A 42 19.52 19.69 6.21
C ILE A 42 20.88 19.20 6.67
N GLU A 43 21.21 19.43 7.93
CA GLU A 43 22.39 18.88 8.57
C GLU A 43 22.00 17.73 9.48
N ILE A 44 22.57 16.55 9.23
CA ILE A 44 22.43 15.38 10.09
C ILE A 44 23.75 15.20 10.83
N SER A 45 23.82 15.73 12.05
CA SER A 45 25.04 15.79 12.84
C SER A 45 25.46 14.46 13.47
N LYS A 46 24.59 13.47 13.49
CA LYS A 46 24.84 12.14 14.08
C LYS A 46 24.33 11.04 13.19
N ALA A 47 25.15 10.00 13.01
CA ALA A 47 24.68 8.75 12.41
C ALA A 47 23.63 8.07 13.31
N GLY A 48 22.61 7.50 12.70
CA GLY A 48 21.55 6.79 13.42
C GLY A 48 20.17 7.01 12.82
N LYS A 49 19.14 6.77 13.63
CA LYS A 49 17.75 6.97 13.21
C LYS A 49 17.40 8.45 13.30
N THR A 50 16.93 9.01 12.21
CA THR A 50 16.40 10.37 12.12
C THR A 50 14.90 10.33 11.90
N LYS A 51 14.14 11.05 12.70
CA LYS A 51 12.68 11.11 12.58
C LYS A 51 12.29 12.13 11.51
N ILE A 52 11.62 11.66 10.47
CA ILE A 52 10.99 12.48 9.45
C ILE A 52 9.48 12.47 9.70
N SER A 53 8.84 13.63 9.61
CA SER A 53 7.39 13.76 9.80
C SER A 53 6.81 14.73 8.78
N LEU A 54 5.56 14.52 8.43
CA LEU A 54 4.78 15.45 7.62
C LEU A 54 3.81 16.20 8.52
N ARG A 55 3.71 17.51 8.34
CA ARG A 55 2.72 18.37 8.98
C ARG A 55 1.78 18.90 7.92
N ASP A 56 0.52 18.55 8.01
CA ASP A 56 -0.53 19.15 7.21
C ASP A 56 -0.83 20.57 7.68
N LEU A 57 -0.91 21.52 6.75
CA LEU A 57 -1.21 22.94 7.02
C LEU A 57 -2.60 23.35 6.54
N THR A 58 -3.23 22.57 5.68
CA THR A 58 -4.55 22.89 5.12
C THR A 58 -5.67 22.04 5.67
N GLY A 59 -5.34 20.96 6.40
CA GLY A 59 -6.31 19.99 6.92
C GLY A 59 -6.92 19.10 5.86
N PHE A 60 -6.54 19.27 4.60
CA PHE A 60 -7.09 18.51 3.47
C PHE A 60 -6.14 18.54 2.27
N ASP A 61 -6.11 17.44 1.55
CA ASP A 61 -5.53 17.28 0.22
C ASP A 61 -4.01 17.49 0.05
N GLY A 62 -3.25 17.55 1.11
CA GLY A 62 -1.78 17.47 1.05
C GLY A 62 -1.33 16.17 0.37
N ARG A 63 -0.39 16.27 -0.57
CA ARG A 63 0.10 15.13 -1.35
C ARG A 63 1.63 15.06 -1.30
N CYS A 64 2.12 13.90 -0.86
CA CYS A 64 3.53 13.56 -0.88
C CYS A 64 3.64 12.09 -1.30
N ASP A 65 4.30 11.82 -2.42
CA ASP A 65 4.57 10.45 -2.87
C ASP A 65 5.91 9.95 -2.32
N ALA A 66 6.94 10.79 -2.40
CA ALA A 66 8.29 10.43 -1.95
C ALA A 66 9.02 11.61 -1.34
N ILE A 67 9.94 11.33 -0.42
CA ILE A 67 10.92 12.26 0.11
C ILE A 67 12.29 11.65 -0.17
N PHE A 68 13.10 12.36 -0.95
CA PHE A 68 14.43 11.91 -1.31
C PHE A 68 15.50 12.76 -0.64
N PHE A 69 16.42 12.12 0.06
CA PHE A 69 17.60 12.76 0.68
C PHE A 69 18.84 12.30 -0.06
N THR A 70 19.68 13.24 -0.43
CA THR A 70 20.94 12.96 -1.12
C THR A 70 22.03 13.93 -0.65
N GLN A 71 23.28 13.50 -0.79
CA GLN A 71 24.45 14.37 -0.62
C GLN A 71 24.87 15.03 -1.92
N GLU A 72 24.27 14.66 -3.03
CA GLU A 72 24.55 15.24 -4.33
C GLU A 72 23.90 16.62 -4.45
N SER A 73 24.64 17.59 -4.94
CA SER A 73 24.15 18.95 -5.16
C SER A 73 23.20 19.07 -6.36
N ASN A 74 23.25 18.14 -7.29
CA ASN A 74 22.39 18.10 -8.48
C ASN A 74 22.03 16.66 -8.83
N PRO A 75 21.15 16.00 -8.05
CA PRO A 75 20.78 14.62 -8.28
C PRO A 75 20.00 14.44 -9.58
N SER A 76 20.21 13.32 -10.25
CA SER A 76 19.34 12.89 -11.34
C SER A 76 18.05 12.35 -10.75
N LEU A 77 16.95 13.02 -11.00
CA LEU A 77 15.62 12.61 -10.52
C LEU A 77 14.81 12.04 -11.68
N PRO A 78 13.98 11.01 -11.45
CA PRO A 78 13.13 10.45 -12.48
C PRO A 78 12.04 11.44 -12.89
N GLY A 79 11.55 11.29 -14.12
CA GLY A 79 10.37 12.00 -14.61
C GLY A 79 9.06 11.45 -14.03
N ASP A 80 7.95 11.84 -14.63
CA ASP A 80 6.59 11.47 -14.20
C ASP A 80 6.14 10.09 -14.69
N SER A 81 6.96 9.39 -15.47
CA SER A 81 6.67 8.05 -15.96
C SER A 81 6.71 7.05 -14.81
N LEU A 82 5.64 6.25 -14.66
CA LEU A 82 5.59 5.19 -13.65
C LEU A 82 6.75 4.21 -13.80
N LYS A 83 7.17 3.94 -15.04
CA LYS A 83 8.30 3.05 -15.30
C LYS A 83 9.62 3.65 -14.83
N GLU A 84 9.92 4.90 -15.20
CA GLU A 84 11.16 5.57 -14.77
C GLU A 84 11.25 5.67 -13.24
N LEU A 85 10.12 5.99 -12.59
CA LEU A 85 10.05 6.08 -11.13
C LEU A 85 10.27 4.70 -10.48
N SER A 86 9.72 3.64 -11.06
CA SER A 86 9.92 2.28 -10.57
C SER A 86 11.38 1.84 -10.73
N ASP A 87 11.93 2.00 -11.92
CA ASP A 87 13.32 1.61 -12.23
C ASP A 87 14.30 2.35 -11.28
N TRP A 88 14.09 3.64 -11.08
CA TRP A 88 14.89 4.45 -10.18
C TRP A 88 14.76 4.01 -8.70
N LYS A 89 13.55 3.68 -8.23
CA LYS A 89 13.33 3.14 -6.88
C LYS A 89 13.99 1.76 -6.72
N ASP A 90 13.94 0.93 -7.74
CA ASP A 90 14.54 -0.40 -7.72
C ASP A 90 16.07 -0.33 -7.68
N GLU A 91 16.67 0.60 -8.43
CA GLU A 91 18.10 0.88 -8.37
C GLU A 91 18.52 1.35 -6.98
N LEU A 92 17.86 2.37 -6.42
CA LEU A 92 18.18 2.92 -5.10
C LEU A 92 17.96 1.93 -3.95
N SER A 93 17.01 1.02 -4.07
CA SER A 93 16.71 0.00 -3.06
C SER A 93 17.57 -1.26 -3.21
N GLY A 94 18.36 -1.36 -4.27
CA GLY A 94 19.13 -2.57 -4.62
C GLY A 94 18.28 -3.71 -5.18
N ARG A 95 16.98 -3.51 -5.40
CA ARG A 95 16.08 -4.57 -5.91
C ARG A 95 16.41 -4.97 -7.35
N ALA A 96 17.03 -4.09 -8.12
CA ALA A 96 17.50 -4.42 -9.48
C ALA A 96 18.52 -5.58 -9.49
N GLU A 97 19.20 -5.82 -8.37
CA GLU A 97 20.19 -6.90 -8.19
C GLU A 97 19.61 -8.13 -7.47
N GLU A 98 18.33 -8.08 -7.05
CA GLU A 98 17.69 -9.21 -6.38
C GLU A 98 17.55 -10.40 -7.34
N LYS A 99 17.86 -11.58 -6.81
CA LYS A 99 17.69 -12.82 -7.57
C LYS A 99 16.20 -13.09 -7.78
N VAL A 100 15.82 -13.23 -9.03
CA VAL A 100 14.45 -13.64 -9.39
C VAL A 100 14.21 -15.07 -8.93
N GLU A 101 13.14 -15.29 -8.19
CA GLU A 101 12.63 -16.61 -7.83
C GLU A 101 11.48 -16.99 -8.76
N GLU A 102 11.59 -18.13 -9.42
CA GLU A 102 10.54 -18.68 -10.27
C GLU A 102 9.72 -19.71 -9.49
N LEU A 103 8.41 -19.46 -9.41
CA LEU A 103 7.46 -20.33 -8.74
C LEU A 103 6.36 -20.76 -9.70
N SER A 104 5.82 -21.96 -9.52
CA SER A 104 4.74 -22.49 -10.33
C SER A 104 3.52 -22.82 -9.48
N PHE A 105 2.35 -22.39 -9.95
CA PHE A 105 1.04 -22.61 -9.31
C PHE A 105 0.01 -22.99 -10.35
N ASP A 106 -1.04 -23.72 -9.92
CA ASP A 106 -2.21 -24.00 -10.76
C ASP A 106 -3.08 -22.76 -10.90
N LEU A 107 -3.12 -21.92 -9.84
CA LEU A 107 -3.85 -20.65 -9.82
C LEU A 107 -3.09 -19.61 -9.01
N VAL A 108 -2.98 -18.41 -9.58
CA VAL A 108 -2.51 -17.22 -8.89
C VAL A 108 -3.66 -16.23 -8.75
N VAL A 109 -3.99 -15.86 -7.53
CA VAL A 109 -4.98 -14.84 -7.21
C VAL A 109 -4.27 -13.54 -6.89
N VAL A 110 -4.59 -12.46 -7.58
CA VAL A 110 -4.04 -11.13 -7.36
C VAL A 110 -5.07 -10.26 -6.64
N GLY A 111 -4.70 -9.80 -5.46
CA GLY A 111 -5.55 -9.01 -4.57
C GLY A 111 -6.17 -9.82 -3.44
N GLY A 112 -5.65 -9.62 -2.23
CA GLY A 112 -6.07 -10.30 -0.99
C GLY A 112 -7.27 -9.65 -0.29
N GLY A 113 -8.19 -9.03 -1.04
CA GLY A 113 -9.50 -8.62 -0.51
C GLY A 113 -10.39 -9.81 -0.18
N MET A 114 -11.60 -9.57 0.33
CA MET A 114 -12.55 -10.65 0.68
C MET A 114 -12.79 -11.61 -0.48
N SER A 115 -12.96 -11.09 -1.69
CA SER A 115 -13.18 -11.90 -2.89
C SER A 115 -11.95 -12.74 -3.25
N GLY A 116 -10.75 -12.16 -3.18
CA GLY A 116 -9.52 -12.90 -3.44
C GLY A 116 -9.23 -13.97 -2.40
N CYS A 117 -9.43 -13.67 -1.10
CA CYS A 117 -9.35 -14.69 -0.05
C CYS A 117 -10.33 -15.84 -0.30
N GLY A 118 -11.58 -15.51 -0.63
CA GLY A 118 -12.60 -16.50 -0.94
C GLY A 118 -12.25 -17.36 -2.16
N ALA A 119 -11.76 -16.73 -3.23
CA ALA A 119 -11.33 -17.43 -4.44
C ALA A 119 -10.16 -18.39 -4.16
N ALA A 120 -9.15 -17.92 -3.43
CA ALA A 120 -7.97 -18.72 -3.09
C ALA A 120 -8.34 -19.93 -2.22
N LEU A 121 -9.18 -19.73 -1.19
CA LEU A 121 -9.67 -20.81 -0.33
C LEU A 121 -10.52 -21.82 -1.10
N ALA A 122 -11.42 -21.35 -1.98
CA ALA A 122 -12.24 -22.20 -2.81
C ALA A 122 -11.41 -23.05 -3.77
N ALA A 123 -10.44 -22.46 -4.45
CA ALA A 123 -9.53 -23.17 -5.35
C ALA A 123 -8.68 -24.19 -4.58
N ARG A 124 -8.16 -23.81 -3.41
CA ARG A 124 -7.37 -24.70 -2.56
C ARG A 124 -8.20 -25.90 -2.08
N SER A 125 -9.50 -25.70 -1.75
CA SER A 125 -10.40 -26.78 -1.36
C SER A 125 -10.66 -27.81 -2.47
N GLN A 126 -10.42 -27.42 -3.73
CA GLN A 126 -10.46 -28.31 -4.89
C GLN A 126 -9.13 -29.04 -5.15
N GLY A 127 -8.13 -28.86 -4.28
CA GLY A 127 -6.84 -29.53 -4.40
C GLY A 127 -5.80 -28.80 -5.24
N LEU A 128 -6.10 -27.59 -5.74
CA LEU A 128 -5.17 -26.81 -6.53
C LEU A 128 -4.02 -26.28 -5.67
N LYS A 129 -2.83 -26.12 -6.27
CA LYS A 129 -1.72 -25.33 -5.71
C LYS A 129 -1.98 -23.86 -6.01
N VAL A 130 -2.22 -23.07 -4.97
CA VAL A 130 -2.73 -21.70 -5.10
C VAL A 130 -1.77 -20.71 -4.46
N ALA A 131 -1.46 -19.62 -5.17
CA ALA A 131 -0.83 -18.43 -4.62
C ALA A 131 -1.84 -17.29 -4.47
N LEU A 132 -1.72 -16.50 -3.40
CA LEU A 132 -2.47 -15.26 -3.18
C LEU A 132 -1.49 -14.10 -2.98
N ILE A 133 -1.51 -13.15 -3.91
CA ILE A 133 -0.65 -11.96 -3.89
C ILE A 133 -1.43 -10.78 -3.31
N GLN A 134 -0.84 -10.08 -2.34
CA GLN A 134 -1.43 -8.91 -1.69
C GLN A 134 -0.37 -7.83 -1.48
N ASP A 135 -0.65 -6.61 -1.92
CA ASP A 135 0.23 -5.46 -1.78
C ASP A 135 0.34 -4.94 -0.32
N ARG A 136 -0.66 -5.22 0.49
CA ARG A 136 -0.72 -4.82 1.91
C ARG A 136 -0.28 -5.93 2.86
N PRO A 137 0.03 -5.56 4.12
CA PRO A 137 0.43 -6.55 5.13
C PRO A 137 -0.70 -7.49 5.56
N LEU A 138 -1.97 -7.08 5.37
CA LEU A 138 -3.15 -7.79 5.87
C LEU A 138 -4.09 -8.21 4.74
N PHE A 139 -4.74 -9.35 4.95
CA PHE A 139 -5.79 -9.85 4.06
C PHE A 139 -7.18 -9.33 4.47
N GLY A 140 -8.10 -9.25 3.51
CA GLY A 140 -9.48 -8.83 3.72
C GLY A 140 -9.87 -7.51 3.08
N GLY A 141 -8.91 -6.72 2.58
CA GLY A 141 -9.18 -5.46 1.88
C GLY A 141 -9.97 -4.47 2.75
N ASN A 142 -11.11 -3.99 2.29
CA ASN A 142 -11.95 -3.06 3.05
C ASN A 142 -12.48 -3.65 4.37
N ALA A 143 -12.63 -4.98 4.46
CA ALA A 143 -13.02 -5.65 5.69
C ALA A 143 -11.85 -5.89 6.65
N SER A 144 -10.62 -5.55 6.26
CA SER A 144 -9.46 -5.64 7.14
C SER A 144 -9.52 -4.60 8.27
N GLN A 145 -8.71 -4.81 9.30
CA GLN A 145 -8.58 -3.83 10.39
C GLN A 145 -8.00 -2.48 9.94
N GLU A 146 -7.42 -2.39 8.74
CA GLU A 146 -6.92 -1.12 8.20
C GLU A 146 -8.05 -0.16 7.85
N ILE A 147 -9.14 -0.69 7.26
CA ILE A 147 -10.29 0.10 6.82
C ILE A 147 -11.49 -0.11 7.74
N ARG A 148 -11.72 -1.36 8.20
CA ARG A 148 -12.76 -1.74 9.17
C ARG A 148 -14.19 -1.53 8.67
N VAL A 149 -14.41 -1.77 7.39
CA VAL A 149 -15.75 -1.84 6.81
C VAL A 149 -16.22 -3.29 6.88
N HIS A 150 -17.30 -3.53 7.61
CA HIS A 150 -17.87 -4.86 7.72
C HIS A 150 -18.49 -5.34 6.39
N THR A 151 -18.57 -6.65 6.23
CA THR A 151 -19.16 -7.26 5.05
C THR A 151 -20.66 -7.04 5.07
N LEU A 152 -21.23 -6.53 3.98
CA LEU A 152 -22.65 -6.34 3.77
C LEU A 152 -23.12 -7.07 2.52
N GLY A 153 -24.40 -7.42 2.49
CA GLY A 153 -25.05 -7.98 1.33
C GLY A 153 -25.87 -9.23 1.63
N ILE A 154 -26.42 -9.81 0.59
CA ILE A 154 -27.12 -11.09 0.68
C ILE A 154 -26.06 -12.19 0.63
N HIS A 155 -25.79 -12.78 1.78
CA HIS A 155 -24.78 -13.81 1.91
C HIS A 155 -25.27 -15.19 1.42
N GLY A 156 -26.50 -15.29 0.99
CA GLY A 156 -27.12 -16.57 0.64
C GLY A 156 -27.03 -17.55 1.81
N TYR A 157 -26.94 -18.81 1.53
CA TYR A 157 -26.64 -19.85 2.55
C TYR A 157 -25.15 -19.91 2.88
N GLY A 158 -24.51 -18.80 2.89
CA GLY A 158 -23.14 -18.45 3.17
C GLY A 158 -22.19 -19.62 3.15
N SER A 159 -21.34 -19.67 2.16
CA SER A 159 -20.33 -20.72 2.11
C SER A 159 -19.56 -20.74 3.44
N ASP A 160 -19.13 -21.90 3.88
CA ASP A 160 -18.29 -22.01 5.07
C ASP A 160 -16.98 -21.21 4.91
N ILE A 161 -16.55 -21.01 3.67
CA ILE A 161 -15.45 -20.12 3.31
C ILE A 161 -15.75 -18.69 3.78
N LEU A 162 -16.91 -18.13 3.40
CA LEU A 162 -17.25 -16.77 3.83
C LEU A 162 -17.28 -16.65 5.36
N LYS A 163 -17.90 -17.60 6.05
CA LYS A 163 -17.95 -17.62 7.52
C LYS A 163 -16.57 -17.65 8.16
N SER A 164 -15.59 -18.28 7.51
CA SER A 164 -14.23 -18.40 8.04
C SER A 164 -13.42 -17.11 7.94
N ILE A 165 -13.74 -16.24 6.98
CA ILE A 165 -12.99 -14.99 6.72
C ILE A 165 -13.81 -13.72 6.95
N ASP A 166 -15.10 -13.84 7.21
CA ASP A 166 -16.02 -12.72 7.33
C ASP A 166 -15.73 -11.84 8.57
N THR A 167 -16.14 -10.60 8.46
CA THR A 167 -16.13 -9.63 9.55
C THR A 167 -17.54 -9.44 10.07
N TYR A 168 -17.74 -9.64 11.37
CA TYR A 168 -19.02 -9.40 11.99
C TYR A 168 -19.46 -7.93 11.85
N HIS A 169 -20.77 -7.69 11.90
CA HIS A 169 -21.34 -6.35 11.75
C HIS A 169 -21.05 -5.49 12.98
N TYR A 170 -19.89 -4.85 12.98
CA TYR A 170 -19.56 -3.79 13.93
C TYR A 170 -19.77 -2.42 13.31
N PRO A 171 -20.01 -1.37 14.09
CA PRO A 171 -19.89 0.00 13.61
C PRO A 171 -18.53 0.24 12.99
N ASN A 172 -18.47 1.01 11.91
CA ASN A 172 -17.20 1.33 11.27
C ASN A 172 -16.21 1.93 12.28
N GLY A 173 -14.99 1.38 12.29
CA GLY A 173 -13.96 1.79 13.20
C GLY A 173 -13.95 1.06 14.55
N ASP A 174 -14.89 0.16 14.83
CA ASP A 174 -14.88 -0.63 16.08
C ASP A 174 -13.60 -1.48 16.18
N GLN A 175 -12.98 -1.43 17.36
CA GLN A 175 -11.77 -2.19 17.64
C GLN A 175 -12.00 -3.71 17.65
N LYS A 176 -13.24 -4.17 17.83
CA LYS A 176 -13.60 -5.59 17.75
C LYS A 176 -13.32 -6.20 16.37
N ALA A 177 -13.30 -5.39 15.32
CA ALA A 177 -12.88 -5.83 13.98
C ALA A 177 -11.46 -6.44 13.95
N LYS A 178 -10.62 -6.14 14.93
CA LYS A 178 -9.31 -6.77 15.09
C LYS A 178 -9.40 -8.27 15.40
N ILE A 179 -10.45 -8.69 16.10
CA ILE A 179 -10.67 -10.12 16.44
C ILE A 179 -10.95 -10.89 15.15
N ASP A 180 -11.78 -10.34 14.28
CA ASP A 180 -12.08 -10.96 12.99
C ASP A 180 -10.87 -10.94 12.04
N GLN A 181 -10.02 -9.92 12.15
CA GLN A 181 -8.74 -9.92 11.42
C GLN A 181 -7.85 -11.08 11.85
N VAL A 182 -7.68 -11.30 13.15
CA VAL A 182 -6.89 -12.43 13.67
C VAL A 182 -7.45 -13.76 13.21
N LYS A 183 -8.77 -13.94 13.23
CA LYS A 183 -9.45 -15.11 12.71
C LYS A 183 -9.16 -15.33 11.22
N ARG A 184 -9.26 -14.28 10.40
CA ARG A 184 -8.99 -14.32 8.96
C ARG A 184 -7.54 -14.70 8.67
N GLU A 185 -6.58 -14.00 9.30
CA GLU A 185 -5.15 -14.30 9.12
C GLU A 185 -4.84 -15.76 9.48
N LYS A 186 -5.41 -16.25 10.56
CA LYS A 186 -5.26 -17.66 10.96
C LYS A 186 -5.84 -18.60 9.91
N THR A 187 -7.07 -18.33 9.44
CA THR A 187 -7.72 -19.12 8.39
C THR A 187 -6.87 -19.17 7.13
N MET A 188 -6.34 -18.02 6.69
CA MET A 188 -5.48 -17.97 5.52
C MET A 188 -4.18 -18.73 5.73
N ALA A 189 -3.50 -18.55 6.86
CA ALA A 189 -2.25 -19.23 7.17
C ALA A 189 -2.39 -20.76 7.25
N GLU A 190 -3.52 -21.26 7.76
CA GLU A 190 -3.79 -22.69 7.91
C GLU A 190 -4.39 -23.33 6.65
N SER A 191 -4.74 -22.57 5.64
CA SER A 191 -5.45 -23.04 4.43
C SER A 191 -4.58 -23.87 3.48
N GLY A 192 -3.26 -23.73 3.54
CA GLY A 192 -2.33 -24.27 2.55
C GLY A 192 -2.27 -23.47 1.24
N VAL A 193 -2.80 -22.24 1.21
CA VAL A 193 -2.55 -21.26 0.16
C VAL A 193 -1.19 -20.62 0.41
N ASP A 194 -0.35 -20.50 -0.62
CA ASP A 194 0.91 -19.78 -0.54
C ASP A 194 0.63 -18.26 -0.54
N LEU A 195 0.96 -17.58 0.55
CA LEU A 195 0.60 -16.19 0.80
C LEU A 195 1.79 -15.25 0.54
N PHE A 196 1.60 -14.30 -0.36
CA PHE A 196 2.59 -13.27 -0.71
C PHE A 196 2.06 -11.89 -0.31
N ALA A 197 2.13 -11.56 0.99
CA ALA A 197 1.87 -10.20 1.48
C ALA A 197 3.03 -9.28 1.13
N HIS A 198 2.76 -7.97 0.99
CA HIS A 198 3.73 -6.96 0.53
C HIS A 198 4.29 -7.20 -0.88
N HIS A 199 3.55 -7.92 -1.71
CA HIS A 199 3.91 -8.20 -3.09
C HIS A 199 2.90 -7.58 -4.05
N THR A 200 3.38 -6.96 -5.10
CA THR A 200 2.55 -6.33 -6.14
C THR A 200 2.77 -7.04 -7.46
N ALA A 201 1.68 -7.43 -8.12
CA ALA A 201 1.77 -7.92 -9.49
C ALA A 201 2.05 -6.74 -10.43
N CYS A 202 3.17 -6.77 -11.13
CA CYS A 202 3.63 -5.69 -12.00
C CYS A 202 3.52 -6.01 -13.50
N GLY A 203 3.23 -7.25 -13.86
CA GLY A 203 3.07 -7.64 -15.24
C GLY A 203 2.42 -9.00 -15.41
N ILE A 204 1.92 -9.27 -16.60
CA ILE A 204 1.40 -10.56 -17.01
C ILE A 204 1.81 -10.82 -18.45
N GLU A 205 2.30 -12.01 -18.71
CA GLU A 205 2.61 -12.47 -20.05
C GLU A 205 1.83 -13.74 -20.36
N LYS A 206 1.21 -13.77 -21.51
CA LYS A 206 0.48 -14.94 -21.99
C LYS A 206 1.41 -15.78 -22.86
N GLN A 207 1.61 -17.02 -22.46
CA GLN A 207 2.30 -18.00 -23.29
C GLN A 207 1.27 -18.84 -24.06
N GLY A 208 1.33 -18.76 -25.40
CA GLY A 208 0.66 -19.63 -26.35
C GLY A 208 -0.85 -19.61 -26.37
#